data_2fdda70bff7eefcf1f039bc46fac57dd
#
_entry.id   2fdda70bff7eefcf1f039bc46fac57dd
#
_cell.length_a   1.000
_cell.length_b   1.000
_cell.length_c   1.000
_cell.angle_alpha   90.00
_cell.angle_beta   90.00
_cell.angle_gamma   90.00
#
_symmetry.space_group_name_H-M   'P 1'
#
loop_
_entity.id
_entity.type
_entity.pdbx_description
1 polymer ?
#
loop_
_entity_poly.entity_id
_entity_poly.type
_entity_poly.pdbx_seq_one_letter_code
_entity_poly.pdbx_strand_id
1 'polypeptide(L)'
;MTTNDEQIIDEIIDSYIQLPARGDRQQREEKTHQEWKRILQRESRNGFGQNSVLVHRAIRTSEKAYLSTKQVFVSTNFVVYTMSTYEEALMLSTWMTTIFYQLICEVTSKDQEGMRKMEVADINTTFIPRLDMISLNTRN
;
A
#
# COMPACT_ATOMS: atom_id res chain seq x y z
N MET A 1 -17.56 -11.39 -7.11
CA MET A 1 -16.35 -12.06 -7.64
C MET A 1 -16.72 -12.77 -8.92
N THR A 2 -15.93 -12.58 -9.95
CA THR A 2 -16.08 -13.30 -11.22
C THR A 2 -15.30 -14.63 -11.16
N THR A 3 -15.59 -15.56 -12.06
CA THR A 3 -14.85 -16.84 -12.17
C THR A 3 -13.34 -16.60 -12.36
N ASN A 4 -12.96 -15.53 -13.05
CA ASN A 4 -11.56 -15.12 -13.21
C ASN A 4 -10.88 -14.73 -11.89
N ASP A 5 -11.61 -14.07 -10.98
CA ASP A 5 -11.04 -13.67 -9.69
C ASP A 5 -10.73 -14.89 -8.81
N GLU A 6 -11.57 -15.92 -8.87
CA GLU A 6 -11.33 -17.16 -8.13
C GLU A 6 -10.12 -17.91 -8.66
N GLN A 7 -9.96 -17.97 -9.98
CA GLN A 7 -8.82 -18.62 -10.61
C GLN A 7 -7.50 -17.92 -10.26
N ILE A 8 -7.46 -16.59 -10.28
CA ILE A 8 -6.30 -15.81 -9.87
C ILE A 8 -5.96 -16.05 -8.39
N ILE A 9 -6.96 -16.16 -7.53
CA ILE A 9 -6.73 -16.45 -6.10
C ILE A 9 -6.12 -17.84 -5.92
N ASP A 10 -6.63 -18.85 -6.63
CA ASP A 10 -6.09 -20.19 -6.56
C ASP A 10 -4.63 -20.25 -7.05
N GLU A 11 -4.31 -19.58 -8.16
CA GLU A 11 -2.94 -19.47 -8.67
C GLU A 11 -1.99 -18.79 -7.68
N ILE A 12 -2.44 -17.72 -6.99
CA ILE A 12 -1.65 -17.04 -5.96
C ILE A 12 -1.38 -17.98 -4.78
N ILE A 13 -2.39 -18.73 -4.32
CA ILE A 13 -2.24 -19.67 -3.20
C ILE A 13 -1.24 -20.77 -3.58
N ASP A 14 -1.39 -21.36 -4.75
CA ASP A 14 -0.54 -22.45 -5.22
C ASP A 14 0.91 -21.97 -5.36
N SER A 15 1.14 -20.80 -5.93
CA SER A 15 2.48 -20.23 -6.04
C SER A 15 3.10 -19.93 -4.67
N TYR A 16 2.30 -19.48 -3.68
CA TYR A 16 2.75 -19.24 -2.32
C TYR A 16 3.18 -20.52 -1.60
N ILE A 17 2.42 -21.61 -1.77
CA ILE A 17 2.71 -22.91 -1.16
C ILE A 17 4.02 -23.50 -1.70
N GLN A 18 4.35 -23.27 -2.97
CA GLN A 18 5.55 -23.77 -3.62
C GLN A 18 6.85 -23.06 -3.19
N LEU A 19 6.76 -21.89 -2.56
CA LEU A 19 7.95 -21.17 -2.13
C LEU A 19 8.60 -21.83 -0.89
N PRO A 20 9.94 -21.83 -0.74
CA PRO A 20 10.61 -22.39 0.42
C PRO A 20 10.17 -21.77 1.74
N ALA A 21 9.91 -22.58 2.75
CA ALA A 21 9.53 -22.11 4.08
C ALA A 21 10.69 -21.36 4.76
N ARG A 22 10.40 -20.22 5.41
CA ARG A 22 11.35 -19.46 6.23
C ARG A 22 10.64 -18.87 7.45
N GLY A 23 11.10 -19.23 8.64
CA GLY A 23 10.61 -18.64 9.90
C GLY A 23 9.09 -18.74 10.05
N ASP A 24 8.45 -17.63 10.36
CA ASP A 24 6.98 -17.53 10.59
C ASP A 24 6.12 -18.03 9.42
N ARG A 25 6.72 -18.25 8.28
CA ARG A 25 6.04 -18.80 7.11
C ARG A 25 5.67 -20.27 7.31
N GLN A 26 6.49 -21.04 8.04
CA GLN A 26 6.20 -22.45 8.31
C GLN A 26 4.81 -22.62 8.96
N GLN A 27 4.45 -21.75 9.90
CA GLN A 27 3.11 -21.75 10.51
C GLN A 27 1.99 -21.39 9.54
N ARG A 28 2.28 -20.61 8.51
CA ARG A 28 1.31 -20.21 7.49
C ARG A 28 1.06 -21.31 6.47
N GLU A 29 2.08 -22.12 6.18
CA GLU A 29 1.97 -23.25 5.25
C GLU A 29 1.12 -24.39 5.81
N GLU A 30 0.93 -24.44 7.13
CA GLU A 30 0.03 -25.40 7.79
C GLU A 30 -1.45 -25.09 7.54
N LYS A 31 -1.76 -23.91 7.03
CA LYS A 31 -3.14 -23.55 6.67
C LYS A 31 -3.57 -24.27 5.41
N THR A 32 -4.81 -24.75 5.43
CA THR A 32 -5.40 -25.39 4.26
C THR A 32 -5.63 -24.39 3.13
N HIS A 33 -5.58 -24.84 1.89
CA HIS A 33 -5.90 -24.04 0.70
C HIS A 33 -7.26 -23.32 0.86
N GLN A 34 -8.26 -23.97 1.41
CA GLN A 34 -9.59 -23.39 1.66
C GLN A 34 -9.54 -22.21 2.65
N GLU A 35 -8.72 -22.31 3.67
CA GLU A 35 -8.55 -21.24 4.66
C GLU A 35 -7.89 -20.01 4.03
N TRP A 36 -6.85 -20.20 3.24
CA TRP A 36 -6.22 -19.13 2.48
C TRP A 36 -7.18 -18.50 1.47
N LYS A 37 -7.96 -19.31 0.76
CA LYS A 37 -8.97 -18.83 -0.18
C LYS A 37 -9.99 -17.93 0.52
N ARG A 38 -10.49 -18.32 1.70
CA ARG A 38 -11.42 -17.49 2.49
C ARG A 38 -10.80 -16.17 2.93
N ILE A 39 -9.54 -16.18 3.35
CA ILE A 39 -8.82 -14.97 3.75
C ILE A 39 -8.71 -14.02 2.56
N LEU A 40 -8.21 -14.49 1.43
CA LEU A 40 -8.04 -13.68 0.22
C LEU A 40 -9.36 -13.16 -0.33
N GLN A 41 -10.40 -13.98 -0.32
CA GLN A 41 -11.75 -13.56 -0.73
C GLN A 41 -12.34 -12.48 0.18
N ARG A 42 -12.09 -12.56 1.49
CA ARG A 42 -12.51 -11.52 2.44
C ARG A 42 -11.76 -10.21 2.18
N GLU A 43 -10.45 -10.27 2.05
CA GLU A 43 -9.62 -9.09 1.79
C GLU A 43 -9.93 -8.49 0.40
N SER A 44 -10.25 -9.31 -0.59
CA SER A 44 -10.61 -8.84 -1.93
C SER A 44 -11.88 -7.98 -1.97
N ARG A 45 -12.81 -8.20 -1.04
CA ARG A 45 -14.00 -7.36 -0.91
C ARG A 45 -13.70 -5.95 -0.40
N ASN A 46 -12.58 -5.79 0.28
CA ASN A 46 -12.10 -4.54 0.84
C ASN A 46 -11.01 -3.89 -0.02
N GLY A 47 -10.85 -4.36 -1.27
CA GLY A 47 -9.86 -3.82 -2.19
C GLY A 47 -10.06 -2.32 -2.45
N PHE A 48 -8.94 -1.62 -2.56
CA PHE A 48 -8.93 -0.19 -2.86
C PHE A 48 -9.14 0.03 -4.36
N GLY A 49 -9.91 1.07 -4.69
CA GLY A 49 -10.23 1.42 -6.07
C GLY A 49 -9.03 1.85 -6.91
N GLN A 50 -9.30 2.20 -8.15
CA GLN A 50 -8.34 2.86 -9.03
C GLN A 50 -7.89 4.20 -8.43
N ASN A 51 -6.78 4.72 -8.91
CA ASN A 51 -6.20 5.99 -8.48
C ASN A 51 -5.82 5.98 -6.99
N SER A 52 -5.25 4.89 -6.54
CA SER A 52 -4.80 4.75 -5.15
C SER A 52 -3.30 4.96 -5.05
N VAL A 53 -2.89 5.74 -4.04
CA VAL A 53 -1.49 5.93 -3.67
C VAL A 53 -1.23 5.14 -2.39
N LEU A 54 -0.23 4.26 -2.46
CA LEU A 54 0.15 3.40 -1.35
C LEU A 54 1.49 3.87 -0.78
N VAL A 55 1.56 3.99 0.53
CA VAL A 55 2.80 4.32 1.26
C VAL A 55 3.05 3.31 2.37
N HIS A 56 4.31 2.99 2.61
CA HIS A 56 4.68 2.12 3.71
C HIS A 56 4.50 2.78 5.08
N ARG A 57 4.05 2.03 6.05
CA ARG A 57 4.04 2.47 7.46
C ARG A 57 5.41 2.36 8.12
N ALA A 58 6.27 1.50 7.61
CA ALA A 58 7.62 1.28 8.14
C ALA A 58 8.66 1.65 7.08
N ILE A 59 9.48 2.65 7.40
CA ILE A 59 10.47 3.24 6.50
C ILE A 59 11.86 2.84 7.02
N ARG A 60 12.70 2.26 6.16
CA ARG A 60 14.08 1.91 6.51
C ARG A 60 15.10 2.87 5.92
N THR A 61 14.94 3.23 4.67
CA THR A 61 15.93 4.06 3.94
C THR A 61 15.31 5.31 3.36
N SER A 62 14.24 5.16 2.61
CA SER A 62 13.50 6.27 2.01
C SER A 62 12.05 5.87 1.84
N GLU A 63 11.16 6.84 1.98
CA GLU A 63 9.74 6.63 1.66
C GLU A 63 9.57 6.43 0.16
N LYS A 64 8.67 5.50 -0.18
CA LYS A 64 8.27 5.26 -1.55
C LYS A 64 6.76 5.27 -1.62
N ALA A 65 6.24 6.09 -2.50
CA ALA A 65 4.83 6.09 -2.84
C ALA A 65 4.61 5.28 -4.13
N TYR A 66 3.62 4.42 -4.11
CA TYR A 66 3.26 3.59 -5.25
C TYR A 66 1.89 4.02 -5.76
N LEU A 67 1.83 4.34 -7.04
CA LEU A 67 0.57 4.68 -7.69
C LEU A 67 -0.04 3.43 -8.32
N SER A 68 -1.29 3.14 -7.99
CA SER A 68 -2.03 2.06 -8.62
C SER A 68 -3.15 2.58 -9.50
N THR A 69 -3.16 2.14 -10.75
CA THR A 69 -4.21 2.42 -11.75
C THR A 69 -5.29 1.33 -11.79
N LYS A 70 -5.11 0.28 -11.01
CA LYS A 70 -6.04 -0.85 -10.91
C LYS A 70 -6.47 -1.03 -9.46
N GLN A 71 -7.53 -1.79 -9.26
CA GLN A 71 -7.90 -2.22 -7.92
C GLN A 71 -6.79 -3.07 -7.31
N VAL A 72 -6.41 -2.77 -6.07
CA VAL A 72 -5.33 -3.42 -5.35
C VAL A 72 -5.76 -3.88 -3.97
N PHE A 73 -5.14 -4.94 -3.52
CA PHE A 73 -5.23 -5.42 -2.13
C PHE A 73 -3.88 -5.19 -1.48
N VAL A 74 -3.89 -4.64 -0.30
CA VAL A 74 -2.66 -4.31 0.42
C VAL A 74 -2.69 -4.88 1.83
N SER A 75 -1.51 -5.22 2.34
CA SER A 75 -1.36 -5.61 3.73
C SER A 75 -1.49 -4.40 4.65
N THR A 76 -1.66 -4.65 5.94
CA THR A 76 -1.70 -3.62 6.99
C THR A 76 -0.40 -2.80 7.12
N ASN A 77 0.66 -3.20 6.41
CA ASN A 77 1.92 -2.46 6.34
C ASN A 77 1.86 -1.23 5.42
N PHE A 78 0.77 -1.06 4.70
CA PHE A 78 0.55 0.09 3.85
C PHE A 78 -0.58 0.97 4.37
N VAL A 79 -0.48 2.25 4.10
CA VAL A 79 -1.59 3.19 4.11
C VAL A 79 -1.96 3.49 2.67
N VAL A 80 -3.26 3.59 2.40
CA VAL A 80 -3.77 3.80 1.05
C VAL A 80 -4.60 5.08 1.02
N TYR A 81 -4.28 5.94 0.09
CA TYR A 81 -5.05 7.12 -0.25
C TYR A 81 -5.77 6.88 -1.58
N THR A 82 -7.09 6.91 -1.57
CA THR A 82 -7.88 6.81 -2.80
C THR A 82 -8.28 8.22 -3.25
N MET A 83 -7.89 8.58 -4.46
CA MET A 83 -8.14 9.87 -5.05
C MET A 83 -9.30 9.79 -6.05
N SER A 84 -9.91 10.94 -6.35
CA SER A 84 -11.03 11.00 -7.29
C SER A 84 -10.58 10.83 -8.74
N THR A 85 -9.38 11.31 -9.07
CA THR A 85 -8.82 11.25 -10.42
C THR A 85 -7.40 10.66 -10.42
N TYR A 86 -6.98 10.20 -11.60
CA TYR A 86 -5.61 9.73 -11.80
C TYR A 86 -4.58 10.85 -11.60
N GLU A 87 -4.89 12.06 -12.08
CA GLU A 87 -4.02 13.23 -11.97
C GLU A 87 -3.78 13.60 -10.50
N GLU A 88 -4.81 13.59 -9.67
CA GLU A 88 -4.67 13.81 -8.23
C GLU A 88 -3.79 12.75 -7.58
N ALA A 89 -4.00 11.48 -7.93
CA ALA A 89 -3.20 10.38 -7.41
C ALA A 89 -1.72 10.49 -7.86
N LEU A 90 -1.49 10.87 -9.11
CA LEU A 90 -0.15 11.08 -9.66
C LEU A 90 0.55 12.23 -8.93
N MET A 91 -0.13 13.36 -8.73
CA MET A 91 0.41 14.51 -8.01
C MET A 91 0.73 14.17 -6.56
N LEU A 92 -0.16 13.45 -5.86
CA LEU A 92 0.06 13.01 -4.50
C LEU A 92 1.26 12.04 -4.42
N SER A 93 1.34 11.05 -5.30
CA SER A 93 2.46 10.10 -5.32
C SER A 93 3.78 10.80 -5.62
N THR A 94 3.79 11.77 -6.53
CA THR A 94 4.96 12.59 -6.85
C THR A 94 5.40 13.42 -5.64
N TRP A 95 4.46 14.08 -4.95
CA TRP A 95 4.76 14.83 -3.73
C TRP A 95 5.39 13.93 -2.66
N MET A 96 4.83 12.74 -2.44
CA MET A 96 5.30 11.80 -1.43
C MET A 96 6.67 11.19 -1.75
N THR A 97 7.19 11.36 -2.97
CA THR A 97 8.56 10.97 -3.33
C THR A 97 9.57 12.12 -3.20
N THR A 98 9.13 13.34 -2.89
CA THR A 98 10.03 14.49 -2.73
C THR A 98 10.80 14.44 -1.42
N ILE A 99 11.94 15.13 -1.41
CA ILE A 99 12.74 15.32 -0.19
C ILE A 99 11.96 16.02 0.92
N PHE A 100 11.02 16.89 0.57
CA PHE A 100 10.18 17.60 1.54
C PHE A 100 9.27 16.65 2.31
N TYR A 101 8.61 15.73 1.62
CA TYR A 101 7.80 14.71 2.27
C TYR A 101 8.65 13.76 3.12
N GLN A 102 9.83 13.39 2.64
CA GLN A 102 10.77 12.57 3.41
C GLN A 102 11.21 13.26 4.70
N LEU A 103 11.50 14.57 4.66
CA LEU A 103 11.78 15.35 5.87
C LEU A 103 10.61 15.37 6.84
N ILE A 104 9.39 15.48 6.36
CA ILE A 104 8.20 15.42 7.20
C ILE A 104 8.12 14.04 7.87
N CYS A 105 8.32 12.97 7.12
CA CYS A 105 8.35 11.61 7.66
C CYS A 105 9.45 11.44 8.72
N GLU A 106 10.63 12.04 8.50
CA GLU A 106 11.73 12.03 9.46
C GLU A 106 11.36 12.67 10.81
N VAL A 107 10.67 13.82 10.75
CA VAL A 107 10.31 14.59 11.96
C VAL A 107 9.11 13.96 12.70
N THR A 108 8.17 13.38 11.97
CA THR A 108 6.92 12.85 12.55
C THR A 108 7.01 11.38 12.94
N SER A 109 7.91 10.61 12.33
CA SER A 109 8.05 9.19 12.60
C SER A 109 8.66 8.90 13.96
N LYS A 110 8.28 7.76 14.54
CA LYS A 110 8.89 7.23 15.75
C LYS A 110 9.95 6.21 15.37
N ASP A 111 11.13 6.32 15.95
CA ASP A 111 12.18 5.30 15.80
C ASP A 111 11.80 4.05 16.59
N GLN A 112 11.77 2.91 15.92
CA GLN A 112 11.49 1.61 16.51
C GLN A 112 12.44 0.56 15.91
N GLU A 113 13.43 0.14 16.69
CA GLU A 113 14.39 -0.92 16.32
C GLU A 113 15.09 -0.69 14.97
N GLY A 114 15.53 0.54 14.71
CA GLY A 114 16.20 0.91 13.46
C GLY A 114 15.28 1.02 12.25
N MET A 115 13.99 1.04 12.47
CA MET A 115 12.98 1.40 11.47
C MET A 115 12.20 2.62 11.95
N ARG A 116 11.87 3.50 11.05
CA ARG A 116 10.94 4.59 11.32
C ARG A 116 9.54 4.12 11.03
N LYS A 117 8.68 4.21 12.03
CA LYS A 117 7.29 3.81 11.92
C LYS A 117 6.39 5.03 12.03
N MET A 118 5.53 5.19 11.03
CA MET A 118 4.46 6.18 11.07
C MET A 118 3.14 5.49 11.41
N GLU A 119 2.50 5.98 12.45
CA GLU A 119 1.12 5.56 12.73
C GLU A 119 0.15 6.24 11.75
N VAL A 120 -1.02 5.64 11.56
CA VAL A 120 -2.04 6.20 10.66
C VAL A 120 -2.42 7.63 11.05
N ALA A 121 -2.43 7.92 12.36
CA ALA A 121 -2.70 9.27 12.86
C ALA A 121 -1.61 10.27 12.42
N ASP A 122 -0.33 9.88 12.49
CA ASP A 122 0.79 10.72 12.08
C ASP A 122 0.71 11.00 10.57
N ILE A 123 0.39 9.97 9.79
CA ILE A 123 0.24 10.09 8.33
C ILE A 123 -0.94 11.02 7.98
N ASN A 124 -2.06 10.89 8.67
CA ASN A 124 -3.24 11.73 8.42
C ASN A 124 -3.05 13.20 8.80
N THR A 125 -2.09 13.50 9.66
CA THR A 125 -1.72 14.88 10.04
C THR A 125 -0.58 15.44 9.21
N THR A 126 -0.02 14.64 8.30
CA THR A 126 1.08 15.05 7.44
C THR A 126 0.64 16.12 6.45
N PHE A 127 1.50 17.10 6.23
CA PHE A 127 1.26 18.17 5.29
C PHE A 127 1.20 17.64 3.85
N ILE A 128 0.06 17.81 3.21
CA ILE A 128 -0.14 17.55 1.78
C ILE A 128 -0.45 18.88 1.12
N PRO A 129 0.22 19.24 0.01
CA PRO A 129 -0.10 20.47 -0.70
C PRO A 129 -1.54 20.42 -1.20
N ARG A 130 -2.19 21.57 -1.22
CA ARG A 130 -3.52 21.70 -1.81
C ARG A 130 -3.42 21.52 -3.32
N LEU A 131 -3.79 20.35 -3.79
CA LEU A 131 -3.68 19.97 -5.19
C LEU A 131 -4.53 20.84 -6.12
N ASP A 132 -5.63 21.36 -5.61
CA ASP A 132 -6.51 22.30 -6.31
C ASP A 132 -5.87 23.67 -6.55
N MET A 133 -4.86 24.03 -5.76
CA MET A 133 -4.13 25.30 -5.89
C MET A 133 -2.93 25.23 -6.86
N ILE A 134 -2.58 24.05 -7.34
CA ILE A 134 -1.48 23.87 -8.29
C ILE A 134 -2.00 24.23 -9.68
N SER A 135 -1.38 25.23 -10.32
CA SER A 135 -1.78 25.65 -11.66
C SER A 135 -1.53 24.57 -12.72
N LEU A 136 -2.31 24.58 -13.78
CA LEU A 136 -2.15 23.64 -14.91
C LEU A 136 -0.73 23.69 -15.50
N ASN A 137 -0.08 24.87 -15.52
CA ASN A 137 1.29 25.02 -16.01
C ASN A 137 2.34 24.36 -15.12
N THR A 138 2.00 24.09 -13.87
CA THR A 138 2.89 23.43 -12.92
C THR A 138 2.62 21.91 -12.88
N ARG A 139 1.51 21.48 -13.49
CA ARG A 139 1.08 20.07 -13.52
C ARG A 139 1.71 19.26 -14.67
N ASN A 140 2.35 19.94 -15.63
CA ASN A 140 3.00 19.32 -16.81
C ASN A 140 4.49 19.11 -16.60
#